data_ead2e968cf273759dac939dd9da0ea04
#
_entry.id   ead2e968cf273759dac939dd9da0ea04
#
_cell.length_a   1.000
_cell.length_b   1.000
_cell.length_c   1.000
_cell.angle_alpha   90.00
_cell.angle_beta   90.00
_cell.angle_gamma   90.00
#
_symmetry.space_group_name_H-M   'P 1'
#
loop_
_entity.id
_entity.type
_entity.pdbx_description
1 polymer ?
#
loop_
_entity_poly.entity_id
_entity_poly.type
_entity_poly.pdbx_seq_one_letter_code
_entity_poly.pdbx_strand_id
1 'polypeptide(L)'
;MRLVFAIAAALALSAPPVLAQALERGEVWSLKLGAPIADQPIDFVDHACGSAGGPPSIPLGGWADFKRCRPEESGLREVYFRYDDEREYVARAHHSPAEVERYGGTKTYGFPIVVSALISEDAIVRGLRIVSDPRYDANRDEAYVLKNFITARLGRDNWACEDLPMEEGETAVDGVYIKQRCARSLDGGTRATMWVRHLRKAGQARFDPRSGKQTKNQFESLVRLDLVQP
;
A
#
# COMPACT_ATOMS: atom_id res chain seq x y z
N MET A 1 -24.15 -76.15 1.85
CA MET A 1 -22.92 -75.45 2.23
C MET A 1 -22.94 -74.10 1.51
N ARG A 2 -23.36 -73.01 2.20
CA ARG A 2 -23.50 -71.68 1.58
C ARG A 2 -22.34 -70.84 2.14
N LEU A 3 -21.41 -70.44 1.24
CA LEU A 3 -20.36 -69.50 1.59
C LEU A 3 -20.94 -68.07 1.56
N VAL A 4 -20.81 -67.37 2.70
CA VAL A 4 -21.11 -65.95 2.82
C VAL A 4 -19.80 -65.21 2.66
N PHE A 5 -19.63 -64.42 1.58
CA PHE A 5 -18.51 -63.47 1.40
C PHE A 5 -18.88 -62.18 2.09
N ALA A 6 -18.13 -61.82 3.12
CA ALA A 6 -18.19 -60.52 3.76
C ALA A 6 -17.26 -59.54 3.01
N ILE A 7 -17.85 -58.51 2.40
CA ILE A 7 -17.13 -57.41 1.77
C ILE A 7 -16.84 -56.36 2.85
N ALA A 8 -15.60 -56.23 3.26
CA ALA A 8 -15.16 -55.15 4.12
C ALA A 8 -14.94 -53.88 3.28
N ALA A 9 -15.84 -52.91 3.43
CA ALA A 9 -15.67 -51.60 2.81
C ALA A 9 -14.68 -50.78 3.66
N ALA A 10 -13.48 -50.54 3.13
CA ALA A 10 -12.50 -49.64 3.71
C ALA A 10 -12.93 -48.17 3.42
N LEU A 11 -13.42 -47.45 4.41
CA LEU A 11 -13.61 -46.02 4.38
C LEU A 11 -12.24 -45.33 4.44
N ALA A 12 -11.74 -44.91 3.28
CA ALA A 12 -10.61 -44.01 3.20
C ALA A 12 -11.07 -42.63 3.70
N LEU A 13 -10.74 -42.25 4.91
CA LEU A 13 -10.84 -40.86 5.41
C LEU A 13 -9.77 -40.05 4.66
N SER A 14 -10.18 -39.38 3.60
CA SER A 14 -9.39 -38.33 2.98
C SER A 14 -9.40 -37.11 3.93
N ALA A 15 -8.33 -36.97 4.73
CA ALA A 15 -8.07 -35.72 5.42
C ALA A 15 -7.90 -34.61 4.37
N PRO A 16 -8.59 -33.46 4.50
CA PRO A 16 -8.36 -32.36 3.59
C PRO A 16 -6.91 -31.89 3.75
N PRO A 17 -6.24 -31.46 2.67
CA PRO A 17 -4.89 -30.97 2.75
C PRO A 17 -4.86 -29.67 3.55
N VAL A 18 -4.52 -29.74 4.82
CA VAL A 18 -4.31 -28.60 5.73
C VAL A 18 -3.08 -27.77 5.32
N LEU A 19 -2.36 -28.16 4.28
CA LEU A 19 -1.10 -27.54 3.84
C LEU A 19 -1.23 -26.43 2.80
N ALA A 20 -2.43 -26.06 2.37
CA ALA A 20 -2.61 -25.01 1.34
C ALA A 20 -3.10 -23.67 1.91
N GLN A 21 -3.30 -23.53 3.20
CA GLN A 21 -3.46 -22.23 3.88
C GLN A 21 -2.11 -21.73 4.42
N ALA A 22 -1.02 -22.03 3.72
CA ALA A 22 0.25 -21.37 3.98
C ALA A 22 0.10 -19.89 3.63
N LEU A 23 -0.34 -19.11 4.66
CA LEU A 23 0.04 -17.73 4.85
C LEU A 23 -0.01 -16.87 3.57
N GLU A 24 -1.20 -16.59 3.06
CA GLU A 24 -1.42 -15.31 2.38
C GLU A 24 -1.19 -14.24 3.45
N ARG A 25 0.07 -13.85 3.60
CA ARG A 25 0.43 -12.74 4.46
C ARG A 25 -0.33 -11.54 3.97
N GLY A 26 -0.89 -10.80 4.89
CA GLY A 26 -1.63 -9.60 4.61
C GLY A 26 -0.81 -8.59 3.86
N GLU A 27 -0.79 -8.71 2.54
CA GLU A 27 -0.35 -7.62 1.69
C GLU A 27 -1.34 -6.46 1.84
N VAL A 28 -0.89 -5.25 1.58
CA VAL A 28 -1.75 -4.05 1.60
C VAL A 28 -3.02 -4.21 0.75
N TRP A 29 -2.94 -5.07 -0.26
CA TRP A 29 -4.06 -5.42 -1.15
C TRP A 29 -5.09 -6.35 -0.51
N SER A 30 -4.82 -6.90 0.68
CA SER A 30 -5.78 -7.71 1.45
C SER A 30 -6.79 -6.85 2.23
N LEU A 31 -6.64 -5.51 2.21
CA LEU A 31 -7.61 -4.59 2.76
C LEU A 31 -8.96 -4.81 2.09
N LYS A 32 -9.99 -5.11 2.88
CA LYS A 32 -11.33 -5.44 2.39
C LYS A 32 -12.15 -4.17 2.20
N LEU A 33 -12.19 -3.65 0.97
CA LEU A 33 -13.03 -2.52 0.64
C LEU A 33 -14.52 -2.90 0.74
N GLY A 34 -15.34 -2.00 1.24
CA GLY A 34 -16.76 -2.20 1.49
C GLY A 34 -17.08 -2.98 2.78
N ALA A 35 -16.08 -3.48 3.48
CA ALA A 35 -16.25 -4.20 4.74
C ALA A 35 -16.06 -3.30 5.97
N PRO A 36 -16.67 -3.64 7.11
CA PRO A 36 -16.43 -2.99 8.40
C PRO A 36 -14.96 -3.04 8.82
N ILE A 37 -14.53 -2.06 9.60
CA ILE A 37 -13.18 -2.03 10.18
C ILE A 37 -12.90 -3.24 11.07
N ALA A 38 -13.92 -3.84 11.68
CA ALA A 38 -13.77 -5.03 12.52
C ALA A 38 -13.42 -6.30 11.73
N ASP A 39 -13.68 -6.31 10.43
CA ASP A 39 -13.46 -7.47 9.55
C ASP A 39 -12.12 -7.38 8.78
N GLN A 40 -11.33 -6.34 9.06
CA GLN A 40 -10.04 -6.15 8.41
C GLN A 40 -8.99 -7.16 8.94
N PRO A 41 -7.96 -7.48 8.13
CA PRO A 41 -6.88 -8.35 8.56
C PRO A 41 -6.24 -7.92 9.89
N ILE A 42 -5.96 -8.89 10.76
CA ILE A 42 -5.39 -8.66 12.11
C ILE A 42 -3.89 -8.35 12.09
N ASP A 43 -3.22 -8.64 11.00
CA ASP A 43 -1.80 -8.38 10.76
C ASP A 43 -1.53 -6.94 10.32
N PHE A 44 -2.56 -6.12 10.19
CA PHE A 44 -2.40 -4.67 10.04
C PHE A 44 -2.20 -4.02 11.41
N VAL A 45 -1.05 -3.38 11.57
CA VAL A 45 -0.54 -2.84 12.85
C VAL A 45 -0.13 -1.37 12.72
N ASP A 46 0.36 -0.78 13.80
CA ASP A 46 0.90 0.59 13.86
C ASP A 46 -0.07 1.65 13.31
N HIS A 47 -1.33 1.56 13.71
CA HIS A 47 -2.37 2.48 13.26
C HIS A 47 -2.10 3.91 13.70
N ALA A 48 -2.32 4.86 12.79
CA ALA A 48 -2.24 6.29 13.07
C ALA A 48 -3.16 7.08 12.13
N CYS A 49 -3.44 8.33 12.44
CA CYS A 49 -4.10 9.19 11.47
C CYS A 49 -3.17 9.49 10.30
N GLY A 50 -3.67 9.31 9.08
CA GLY A 50 -2.97 9.67 7.86
C GLY A 50 -2.86 11.18 7.66
N SER A 51 -2.07 11.58 6.68
CA SER A 51 -1.84 12.97 6.30
C SER A 51 -1.80 13.15 4.78
N ALA A 52 -2.82 12.64 4.10
CA ALA A 52 -2.94 12.66 2.64
C ALA A 52 -1.77 11.95 1.91
N GLY A 53 -1.28 10.85 2.48
CA GLY A 53 -0.13 10.09 1.96
C GLY A 53 1.22 10.56 2.45
N GLY A 54 1.26 11.53 3.36
CA GLY A 54 2.45 11.93 4.09
C GLY A 54 2.73 11.06 5.32
N PRO A 55 3.69 11.45 6.16
CA PRO A 55 4.00 10.74 7.39
C PRO A 55 2.78 10.64 8.30
N PRO A 56 2.56 9.49 8.98
CA PRO A 56 1.46 9.35 9.93
C PRO A 56 1.58 10.39 11.07
N SER A 57 0.44 10.84 11.59
CA SER A 57 0.38 11.92 12.57
C SER A 57 0.05 11.40 13.98
N ILE A 58 -1.23 11.23 14.30
CA ILE A 58 -1.69 10.87 15.65
C ILE A 58 -1.73 9.35 15.77
N PRO A 59 -0.95 8.73 16.68
CA PRO A 59 -1.03 7.29 16.93
C PRO A 59 -2.42 6.88 17.43
N LEU A 60 -2.88 5.70 16.97
CA LEU A 60 -4.15 5.09 17.34
C LEU A 60 -3.91 3.74 17.99
N GLY A 61 -4.80 3.33 18.89
CA GLY A 61 -4.78 1.99 19.49
C GLY A 61 -5.26 0.87 18.54
N GLY A 62 -5.82 1.23 17.39
CA GLY A 62 -6.33 0.32 16.38
C GLY A 62 -7.38 0.98 15.50
N TRP A 63 -8.03 0.18 14.67
CA TRP A 63 -9.08 0.66 13.76
C TRP A 63 -10.22 1.40 14.46
N ALA A 64 -10.62 0.96 15.67
CA ALA A 64 -11.75 1.55 16.41
C ALA A 64 -11.56 3.05 16.72
N ASP A 65 -10.32 3.51 16.78
CA ASP A 65 -9.98 4.90 17.09
C ASP A 65 -10.07 5.85 15.87
N PHE A 66 -10.52 5.38 14.70
CA PHE A 66 -10.51 6.14 13.45
C PHE A 66 -11.21 7.52 13.55
N LYS A 67 -12.20 7.66 14.42
CA LYS A 67 -12.92 8.93 14.64
C LYS A 67 -12.05 10.05 15.20
N ARG A 68 -10.88 9.72 15.75
CA ARG A 68 -9.89 10.72 16.19
C ARG A 68 -9.18 11.40 15.01
N CYS A 69 -9.25 10.81 13.82
CA CYS A 69 -8.70 11.40 12.62
C CYS A 69 -9.65 12.43 12.02
N ARG A 70 -9.09 13.54 11.54
CA ARG A 70 -9.86 14.58 10.87
C ARG A 70 -10.42 14.03 9.56
N PRO A 71 -11.73 14.25 9.24
CA PRO A 71 -12.25 13.89 7.94
C PRO A 71 -11.63 14.76 6.83
N GLU A 72 -11.42 14.15 5.67
CA GLU A 72 -11.07 14.84 4.43
C GLU A 72 -12.32 15.55 3.84
N GLU A 73 -12.13 16.31 2.76
CA GLU A 73 -13.24 16.94 2.02
C GLU A 73 -14.27 15.93 1.51
N SER A 74 -13.84 14.70 1.24
CA SER A 74 -14.69 13.56 0.88
C SER A 74 -15.60 13.07 2.01
N GLY A 75 -15.38 13.52 3.24
CA GLY A 75 -16.00 12.99 4.46
C GLY A 75 -15.33 11.71 4.99
N LEU A 76 -14.40 11.14 4.25
CA LEU A 76 -13.65 9.95 4.69
C LEU A 76 -12.54 10.34 5.66
N ARG A 77 -12.19 9.42 6.55
CA ARG A 77 -11.09 9.58 7.50
C ARG A 77 -9.95 8.68 7.09
N GLU A 78 -8.77 9.26 6.92
CA GLU A 78 -7.57 8.53 6.54
C GLU A 78 -6.92 7.92 7.78
N VAL A 79 -6.81 6.58 7.80
CA VAL A 79 -6.10 5.82 8.84
C VAL A 79 -4.95 5.09 8.19
N TYR A 80 -3.74 5.55 8.52
CA TYR A 80 -2.49 4.85 8.20
C TYR A 80 -2.43 3.52 8.93
N PHE A 81 -1.85 2.51 8.30
CA PHE A 81 -1.50 1.25 8.91
C PHE A 81 -0.22 0.70 8.29
N ARG A 82 0.35 -0.27 8.96
CA ARG A 82 1.46 -1.09 8.47
C ARG A 82 1.04 -2.55 8.57
N TYR A 83 1.47 -3.40 7.69
CA TYR A 83 1.31 -4.83 7.91
C TYR A 83 2.55 -5.40 8.58
N ASP A 84 2.36 -6.43 9.41
CA ASP A 84 3.45 -7.13 10.06
C ASP A 84 4.21 -7.96 9.03
N ASP A 85 5.51 -7.67 8.86
CA ASP A 85 6.39 -8.44 7.99
C ASP A 85 7.24 -9.37 8.85
N GLU A 86 6.87 -10.65 8.87
CA GLU A 86 7.64 -11.68 9.58
C GLU A 86 9.11 -11.74 9.11
N ARG A 87 9.40 -11.42 7.85
CA ARG A 87 10.78 -11.36 7.35
C ARG A 87 11.55 -10.22 8.00
N GLU A 88 10.92 -9.05 8.17
CA GLU A 88 11.51 -7.96 8.94
C GLU A 88 11.73 -8.37 10.39
N TYR A 89 10.75 -9.03 11.01
CA TYR A 89 10.86 -9.54 12.37
C TYR A 89 12.01 -10.52 12.52
N VAL A 90 12.11 -11.51 11.63
CA VAL A 90 13.20 -12.51 11.62
C VAL A 90 14.56 -11.84 11.40
N ALA A 91 14.65 -10.89 10.45
CA ALA A 91 15.87 -10.13 10.19
C ALA A 91 16.34 -9.34 11.41
N ARG A 92 15.40 -8.71 12.13
CA ARG A 92 15.69 -8.01 13.40
C ARG A 92 16.15 -8.96 14.50
N ALA A 93 15.49 -10.11 14.65
CA ALA A 93 15.83 -11.12 15.65
C ALA A 93 17.22 -11.70 15.42
N HIS A 94 17.64 -11.85 14.17
CA HIS A 94 18.97 -12.32 13.79
C HIS A 94 20.03 -11.22 13.67
N HIS A 95 19.69 -9.99 14.04
CA HIS A 95 20.60 -8.83 13.94
C HIS A 95 21.25 -8.69 12.55
N SER A 96 20.45 -8.88 11.50
CA SER A 96 20.89 -8.75 10.10
C SER A 96 20.52 -7.37 9.53
N PRO A 97 21.38 -6.35 9.62
CA PRO A 97 21.05 -4.99 9.18
C PRO A 97 20.68 -4.90 7.70
N ALA A 98 21.34 -5.66 6.85
CA ALA A 98 21.08 -5.68 5.41
C ALA A 98 19.70 -6.25 5.08
N GLU A 99 19.26 -7.27 5.81
CA GLU A 99 17.92 -7.84 5.64
C GLU A 99 16.84 -6.93 6.24
N VAL A 100 17.11 -6.29 7.39
CA VAL A 100 16.21 -5.26 7.94
C VAL A 100 16.06 -4.10 6.96
N GLU A 101 17.12 -3.65 6.30
CA GLU A 101 17.03 -2.62 5.26
C GLU A 101 16.20 -3.11 4.07
N ARG A 102 16.36 -4.37 3.68
CA ARG A 102 15.65 -4.97 2.55
C ARG A 102 14.17 -5.20 2.82
N TYR A 103 13.81 -5.67 4.01
CA TYR A 103 12.44 -6.08 4.34
C TYR A 103 11.71 -5.09 5.26
N GLY A 104 12.43 -4.12 5.83
CA GLY A 104 11.85 -3.16 6.76
C GLY A 104 10.80 -2.24 6.13
N GLY A 105 9.78 -1.93 6.90
CA GLY A 105 8.66 -1.08 6.49
C GLY A 105 7.67 -1.76 5.57
N THR A 106 6.54 -1.08 5.33
CA THR A 106 5.50 -1.56 4.43
C THR A 106 5.91 -1.39 2.98
N LYS A 107 5.84 -2.46 2.20
CA LYS A 107 6.24 -2.47 0.77
C LYS A 107 5.17 -3.08 -0.10
N THR A 108 5.12 -2.65 -1.36
CA THR A 108 4.38 -3.34 -2.42
C THR A 108 5.26 -3.43 -3.65
N TYR A 109 5.35 -4.62 -4.27
CA TYR A 109 6.26 -4.91 -5.39
C TYR A 109 7.73 -4.52 -5.14
N GLY A 110 8.17 -4.57 -3.87
CA GLY A 110 9.52 -4.14 -3.47
C GLY A 110 9.68 -2.64 -3.23
N PHE A 111 8.70 -1.82 -3.58
CA PHE A 111 8.73 -0.38 -3.32
C PHE A 111 8.23 -0.08 -1.90
N PRO A 112 8.98 0.67 -1.08
CA PRO A 112 8.50 1.20 0.17
C PRO A 112 7.32 2.14 -0.05
N ILE A 113 6.27 1.99 0.77
CA ILE A 113 5.04 2.77 0.65
C ILE A 113 4.54 3.27 2.00
N VAL A 114 3.80 4.35 1.96
CA VAL A 114 2.86 4.77 2.98
C VAL A 114 1.49 4.28 2.54
N VAL A 115 0.79 3.56 3.40
CA VAL A 115 -0.51 2.99 3.09
C VAL A 115 -1.55 3.42 4.11
N SER A 116 -2.76 3.72 3.64
CA SER A 116 -3.87 4.15 4.49
C SER A 116 -5.19 3.58 4.00
N ALA A 117 -6.07 3.25 4.93
CA ALA A 117 -7.49 3.02 4.68
C ALA A 117 -8.25 4.35 4.73
N LEU A 118 -9.22 4.51 3.85
CA LEU A 118 -10.16 5.62 3.85
C LEU A 118 -11.50 5.10 4.40
N ILE A 119 -11.88 5.58 5.58
CA ILE A 119 -12.97 5.03 6.39
C ILE A 119 -14.10 6.05 6.46
N SER A 120 -15.32 5.60 6.17
CA SER A 120 -16.54 6.40 6.30
C SER A 120 -17.02 6.50 7.75
N GLU A 121 -17.94 7.41 8.04
CA GLU A 121 -18.44 7.67 9.40
C GLU A 121 -19.12 6.45 10.03
N ASP A 122 -19.69 5.57 9.22
CA ASP A 122 -20.32 4.30 9.59
C ASP A 122 -19.30 3.15 9.79
N ALA A 123 -18.00 3.47 9.89
CA ALA A 123 -16.92 2.51 10.13
C ALA A 123 -16.74 1.46 9.03
N ILE A 124 -17.07 1.80 7.79
CA ILE A 124 -16.81 0.99 6.60
C ILE A 124 -15.54 1.48 5.90
N VAL A 125 -14.67 0.57 5.51
CA VAL A 125 -13.50 0.89 4.70
C VAL A 125 -13.94 1.14 3.26
N ARG A 126 -13.95 2.40 2.84
CA ARG A 126 -14.37 2.83 1.50
C ARG A 126 -13.23 2.95 0.52
N GLY A 127 -12.00 3.01 1.00
CA GLY A 127 -10.86 3.16 0.08
C GLY A 127 -9.54 2.70 0.64
N LEU A 128 -8.60 2.56 -0.29
CA LEU A 128 -7.18 2.27 -0.06
C LEU A 128 -6.36 3.38 -0.72
N ARG A 129 -5.46 3.98 0.04
CA ARG A 129 -4.45 4.93 -0.47
C ARG A 129 -3.08 4.33 -0.35
N ILE A 130 -2.33 4.31 -1.44
CA ILE A 130 -0.94 3.90 -1.49
C ILE A 130 -0.12 5.06 -2.03
N VAL A 131 0.95 5.43 -1.33
CA VAL A 131 1.90 6.46 -1.78
C VAL A 131 3.30 5.91 -1.66
N SER A 132 4.14 6.06 -2.69
CA SER A 132 5.57 5.70 -2.57
C SER A 132 6.21 6.51 -1.44
N ASP A 133 6.94 5.82 -0.55
CA ASP A 133 7.50 6.47 0.65
C ASP A 133 8.76 7.26 0.29
N PRO A 134 8.73 8.61 0.42
CA PRO A 134 9.86 9.46 0.04
C PRO A 134 11.03 9.39 1.02
N ARG A 135 10.89 8.70 2.14
CA ARG A 135 11.93 8.58 3.17
C ARG A 135 13.01 7.56 2.82
N TYR A 136 12.70 6.62 1.92
CA TYR A 136 13.63 5.57 1.50
C TYR A 136 14.40 6.01 0.25
N ASP A 137 15.74 6.02 0.34
CA ASP A 137 16.61 6.45 -0.76
C ASP A 137 16.80 5.38 -1.85
N ALA A 138 16.85 4.11 -1.48
CA ALA A 138 17.31 3.02 -2.35
C ALA A 138 16.50 2.82 -3.65
N ASN A 139 15.22 3.28 -3.69
CA ASN A 139 14.35 3.13 -4.87
C ASN A 139 13.67 4.45 -5.24
N ARG A 140 14.20 5.56 -4.75
CA ARG A 140 13.54 6.85 -4.90
C ARG A 140 13.50 7.31 -6.34
N ASP A 141 14.58 7.09 -7.06
CA ASP A 141 14.72 7.52 -8.44
C ASP A 141 13.73 6.82 -9.37
N GLU A 142 13.35 5.60 -8.99
CA GLU A 142 12.46 4.74 -9.77
C GLU A 142 11.04 4.64 -9.19
N ALA A 143 10.69 5.44 -8.18
CA ALA A 143 9.37 5.35 -7.55
C ALA A 143 8.23 5.48 -8.58
N TYR A 144 8.41 6.25 -9.64
CA TYR A 144 7.44 6.37 -10.74
C TYR A 144 7.20 5.03 -11.48
N VAL A 145 8.13 4.08 -11.42
CA VAL A 145 8.00 2.74 -12.04
C VAL A 145 6.91 1.91 -11.34
N LEU A 146 6.62 2.20 -10.06
CA LEU A 146 5.52 1.55 -9.33
C LEU A 146 4.18 1.67 -10.06
N LYS A 147 3.97 2.73 -10.87
CA LYS A 147 2.82 2.85 -11.77
C LYS A 147 2.60 1.59 -12.62
N ASN A 148 3.67 1.02 -13.18
CA ASN A 148 3.56 -0.13 -14.09
C ASN A 148 3.06 -1.39 -13.35
N PHE A 149 3.49 -1.60 -12.11
CA PHE A 149 3.02 -2.71 -11.28
C PHE A 149 1.57 -2.52 -10.85
N ILE A 150 1.20 -1.32 -10.44
CA ILE A 150 -0.18 -0.98 -10.09
C ILE A 150 -1.12 -1.19 -11.28
N THR A 151 -0.74 -0.69 -12.47
CA THR A 151 -1.56 -0.86 -13.68
C THR A 151 -1.63 -2.32 -14.12
N ALA A 152 -0.57 -3.09 -13.96
CA ALA A 152 -0.59 -4.54 -14.24
C ALA A 152 -1.57 -5.27 -13.31
N ARG A 153 -1.61 -4.91 -12.02
CA ARG A 153 -2.52 -5.53 -11.03
C ARG A 153 -3.98 -5.15 -11.26
N LEU A 154 -4.25 -3.88 -11.49
CA LEU A 154 -5.62 -3.36 -11.65
C LEU A 154 -6.16 -3.51 -13.09
N GLY A 155 -5.36 -4.06 -14.00
CA GLY A 155 -5.63 -4.14 -15.44
C GLY A 155 -4.95 -3.00 -16.20
N ARG A 156 -4.37 -3.32 -17.35
CA ARG A 156 -3.59 -2.36 -18.16
C ARG A 156 -4.45 -1.44 -18.99
N ASP A 157 -5.63 -1.91 -19.36
CA ASP A 157 -6.52 -1.22 -20.29
C ASP A 157 -7.43 -0.21 -19.60
N ASN A 158 -7.96 0.72 -20.36
CA ASN A 158 -8.98 1.69 -19.95
C ASN A 158 -8.54 2.68 -18.86
N TRP A 159 -7.24 2.98 -18.74
CA TRP A 159 -6.75 4.11 -17.96
C TRP A 159 -6.85 5.39 -18.79
N ALA A 160 -7.66 6.34 -18.35
CA ALA A 160 -7.66 7.69 -18.88
C ALA A 160 -6.55 8.47 -18.18
N CYS A 161 -5.44 8.69 -18.87
CA CYS A 161 -4.29 9.44 -18.35
C CYS A 161 -4.20 10.81 -19.03
N GLU A 162 -3.92 11.82 -18.22
CA GLU A 162 -3.71 13.20 -18.61
C GLU A 162 -2.33 13.64 -18.14
N ASP A 163 -1.51 14.15 -19.07
CA ASP A 163 -0.24 14.80 -18.74
C ASP A 163 -0.55 16.23 -18.28
N LEU A 164 -0.10 16.56 -17.07
CA LEU A 164 -0.31 17.88 -16.50
C LEU A 164 0.80 18.83 -16.94
N PRO A 165 0.50 20.12 -17.15
CA PRO A 165 1.47 21.09 -17.60
C PRO A 165 2.60 21.29 -16.56
N MET A 166 3.78 21.62 -17.10
CA MET A 166 4.90 22.05 -16.29
C MET A 166 4.60 23.40 -15.64
N GLU A 167 4.84 23.50 -14.36
CA GLU A 167 4.70 24.75 -13.60
C GLU A 167 6.01 25.52 -13.55
N GLU A 168 5.94 26.81 -13.20
CA GLU A 168 7.13 27.62 -13.02
C GLU A 168 8.06 27.03 -11.95
N GLY A 169 9.34 26.90 -12.29
CA GLY A 169 10.35 26.31 -11.42
C GLY A 169 10.43 24.79 -11.46
N GLU A 170 9.57 24.11 -12.24
CA GLU A 170 9.69 22.67 -12.48
C GLU A 170 10.65 22.39 -13.65
N THR A 171 11.42 21.32 -13.53
CA THR A 171 12.35 20.87 -14.58
C THR A 171 12.41 19.34 -14.63
N ALA A 172 12.90 18.82 -15.76
CA ALA A 172 13.17 17.40 -15.92
C ALA A 172 14.33 16.92 -15.02
N VAL A 173 14.29 15.65 -14.65
CA VAL A 173 15.37 14.92 -13.98
C VAL A 173 16.02 14.03 -15.02
N ASP A 174 17.28 14.23 -15.32
CA ASP A 174 18.04 13.46 -16.32
C ASP A 174 17.31 13.30 -17.68
N GLY A 175 16.62 14.37 -18.10
CA GLY A 175 15.84 14.40 -19.35
C GLY A 175 14.43 13.81 -19.24
N VAL A 176 14.04 13.25 -18.10
CA VAL A 176 12.70 12.69 -17.87
C VAL A 176 11.87 13.66 -17.04
N TYR A 177 10.69 14.02 -17.53
CA TYR A 177 9.68 14.79 -16.82
C TYR A 177 8.36 14.02 -16.85
N ILE A 178 7.82 13.69 -15.69
CA ILE A 178 6.53 13.04 -15.55
C ILE A 178 5.69 13.82 -14.54
N LYS A 179 4.54 14.29 -14.98
CA LYS A 179 3.50 14.88 -14.14
C LYS A 179 2.16 14.48 -14.72
N GLN A 180 1.62 13.37 -14.22
CA GLN A 180 0.51 12.69 -14.85
C GLN A 180 -0.58 12.35 -13.83
N ARG A 181 -1.83 12.48 -14.25
CA ARG A 181 -2.99 11.98 -13.52
C ARG A 181 -3.69 10.94 -14.38
N CYS A 182 -3.92 9.76 -13.82
CA CYS A 182 -4.65 8.69 -14.47
C CYS A 182 -5.89 8.32 -13.65
N ALA A 183 -6.97 7.97 -14.33
CA ALA A 183 -8.19 7.49 -13.67
C ALA A 183 -8.75 6.27 -14.41
N ARG A 184 -9.39 5.38 -13.64
CA ARG A 184 -10.07 4.19 -14.16
C ARG A 184 -11.22 3.82 -13.24
N SER A 185 -12.32 3.33 -13.83
CA SER A 185 -13.38 2.64 -13.09
C SER A 185 -13.10 1.15 -13.11
N LEU A 186 -13.14 0.52 -11.95
CA LEU A 186 -12.99 -0.91 -11.75
C LEU A 186 -14.37 -1.55 -11.56
N ASP A 187 -14.42 -2.89 -11.56
CA ASP A 187 -15.63 -3.63 -11.27
C ASP A 187 -16.21 -3.25 -9.89
N GLY A 188 -17.51 -3.31 -9.73
CA GLY A 188 -18.20 -2.90 -8.50
C GLY A 188 -18.25 -1.39 -8.25
N GLY A 189 -17.92 -0.56 -9.25
CA GLY A 189 -17.99 0.90 -9.15
C GLY A 189 -16.80 1.54 -8.43
N THR A 190 -15.79 0.77 -8.05
CA THR A 190 -14.57 1.31 -7.44
C THR A 190 -13.84 2.21 -8.43
N ARG A 191 -13.51 3.42 -8.00
CA ARG A 191 -12.70 4.36 -8.79
C ARG A 191 -11.24 4.28 -8.35
N ALA A 192 -10.36 4.03 -9.31
CA ALA A 192 -8.92 4.16 -9.15
C ALA A 192 -8.48 5.53 -9.71
N THR A 193 -7.77 6.30 -8.90
CA THR A 193 -7.12 7.54 -9.35
C THR A 193 -5.65 7.45 -8.99
N MET A 194 -4.77 7.73 -9.95
CA MET A 194 -3.33 7.62 -9.77
C MET A 194 -2.64 8.90 -10.21
N TRP A 195 -1.76 9.42 -9.38
CA TRP A 195 -0.85 10.52 -9.68
C TRP A 195 0.56 9.99 -9.76
N VAL A 196 1.27 10.39 -10.81
CA VAL A 196 2.67 10.04 -11.03
C VAL A 196 3.46 11.33 -11.22
N ARG A 197 4.51 11.49 -10.45
CA ARG A 197 5.42 12.62 -10.56
C ARG A 197 6.86 12.13 -10.59
N HIS A 198 7.62 12.66 -11.53
CA HIS A 198 9.08 12.56 -11.59
C HIS A 198 9.60 13.86 -12.17
N LEU A 199 9.97 14.75 -11.28
CA LEU A 199 10.34 16.12 -11.64
C LEU A 199 11.20 16.76 -10.55
N ARG A 200 11.90 17.83 -10.90
CA ARG A 200 12.61 18.69 -9.96
C ARG A 200 11.87 20.02 -9.85
N LYS A 201 11.72 20.53 -8.64
CA LYS A 201 11.11 21.83 -8.37
C LYS A 201 12.15 22.78 -7.75
N ALA A 202 12.27 23.99 -8.28
CA ALA A 202 13.17 25.00 -7.74
C ALA A 202 12.88 25.26 -6.25
N GLY A 203 13.94 25.34 -5.45
CA GLY A 203 13.82 25.53 -4.01
C GLY A 203 13.41 24.29 -3.20
N GLN A 204 13.14 23.17 -3.84
CA GLN A 204 12.86 21.93 -3.15
C GLN A 204 14.09 21.48 -2.34
N ALA A 205 13.89 21.29 -1.06
CA ALA A 205 14.94 20.88 -0.14
C ALA A 205 14.48 19.65 0.63
N ARG A 206 15.42 18.78 0.98
CA ARG A 206 15.18 17.60 1.79
C ARG A 206 16.13 17.59 2.98
N PHE A 207 15.66 17.08 4.09
CA PHE A 207 16.54 16.70 5.21
C PHE A 207 16.98 15.25 5.04
N ASP A 208 18.29 15.03 5.07
CA ASP A 208 18.83 13.69 5.20
C ASP A 208 18.53 13.20 6.62
N PRO A 209 17.77 12.11 6.79
CA PRO A 209 17.37 11.64 8.10
C PRO A 209 18.53 11.11 8.94
N ARG A 210 19.68 10.77 8.32
CA ARG A 210 20.89 10.29 9.02
C ARG A 210 21.77 11.42 9.51
N SER A 211 21.95 12.44 8.71
CA SER A 211 22.86 13.55 9.02
C SER A 211 22.16 14.81 9.52
N GLY A 212 20.84 14.92 9.37
CA GLY A 212 20.05 16.13 9.65
C GLY A 212 20.38 17.30 8.71
N LYS A 213 21.22 17.07 7.70
CA LYS A 213 21.63 18.13 6.76
C LYS A 213 20.56 18.34 5.69
N GLN A 214 20.33 19.60 5.36
CA GLN A 214 19.47 19.98 4.26
C GLN A 214 20.22 19.87 2.94
N THR A 215 19.73 19.01 2.04
CA THR A 215 20.18 18.93 0.66
C THR A 215 19.22 19.70 -0.24
N LYS A 216 19.78 20.58 -1.09
CA LYS A 216 19.02 21.36 -2.08
C LYS A 216 18.99 20.61 -3.42
N ASN A 217 18.07 21.03 -4.29
CA ASN A 217 17.92 20.49 -5.65
C ASN A 217 17.53 19.02 -5.73
N GLN A 218 16.80 18.54 -4.74
CA GLN A 218 16.22 17.21 -4.79
C GLN A 218 15.09 17.16 -5.82
N PHE A 219 14.87 16.00 -6.38
CA PHE A 219 13.73 15.75 -7.25
C PHE A 219 12.64 14.98 -6.48
N GLU A 220 11.42 15.10 -6.98
CA GLU A 220 10.28 14.33 -6.54
C GLU A 220 10.10 13.15 -7.50
N SER A 221 10.08 11.92 -6.97
CA SER A 221 9.65 10.74 -7.69
C SER A 221 8.59 10.06 -6.84
N LEU A 222 7.34 10.09 -7.29
CA LEU A 222 6.20 9.72 -6.48
C LEU A 222 5.13 9.06 -7.34
N VAL A 223 4.57 7.97 -6.80
CA VAL A 223 3.28 7.43 -7.23
C VAL A 223 2.33 7.48 -6.06
N ARG A 224 1.13 8.01 -6.29
CA ARG A 224 0.00 7.93 -5.38
C ARG A 224 -1.16 7.24 -6.09
N LEU A 225 -1.73 6.24 -5.46
CA LEU A 225 -2.96 5.57 -5.86
C LEU A 225 -4.01 5.78 -4.80
N ASP A 226 -5.18 6.23 -5.19
CA ASP A 226 -6.39 6.21 -4.36
C ASP A 226 -7.41 5.28 -5.03
N LEU A 227 -7.81 4.20 -4.34
CA LEU A 227 -8.95 3.35 -4.68
C LEU A 227 -10.10 3.74 -3.79
N VAL A 228 -11.26 4.12 -4.35
CA VAL A 228 -12.42 4.54 -3.56
C VAL A 228 -13.68 3.89 -4.12
N GLN A 229 -14.43 3.24 -3.23
CA GLN A 229 -15.77 2.74 -3.50
C GLN A 229 -16.81 3.85 -3.24
N PRO A 230 -17.91 3.82 -3.98
CA PRO A 230 -19.01 4.75 -3.76
C PRO A 230 -19.68 4.60 -2.40
#